data_b20ab15050bfab11247e05faf09bcb50
#
_entry.id   b20ab15050bfab11247e05faf09bcb50
#
_cell.length_a   1.000
_cell.length_b   1.000
_cell.length_c   1.000
_cell.angle_alpha   90.00
_cell.angle_beta   90.00
_cell.angle_gamma   90.00
#
_symmetry.space_group_name_H-M   'P 1'
#
loop_
_entity.id
_entity.type
_entity.pdbx_description
1 polymer ?
#
loop_
_entity_poly.entity_id
_entity_poly.type
_entity_poly.pdbx_seq_one_letter_code
_entity_poly.pdbx_strand_id
1 'polypeptide(L)'
;MGDQSCIMGCDPGIGGAISFFFPDAPDRVVAEDMPVVAGRVDAVTLADRIRQMQPSIAIIENVHSMPKQGVSSTFKFGMAFGAVQGIIGALAIPHHFVTPQVWKKHFRLSADKEEARALALQRFPATGFHFSRKRDQGRAEAALIALFAHEVL
;
A
#
# COMPACT_ATOMS: atom_id res chain seq x y z
N MET A 1 -2.38 -28.09 6.00
CA MET A 1 -2.25 -26.66 6.31
C MET A 1 -2.61 -25.87 5.06
N GLY A 2 -3.67 -25.12 5.14
CA GLY A 2 -4.13 -24.32 4.03
C GLY A 2 -3.10 -23.23 3.69
N ASP A 3 -2.89 -23.04 2.41
CA ASP A 3 -2.07 -21.96 1.89
C ASP A 3 -2.74 -20.65 2.30
N GLN A 4 -2.15 -19.94 3.24
CA GLN A 4 -2.72 -18.71 3.75
C GLN A 4 -2.55 -17.61 2.69
N SER A 5 -3.63 -17.31 1.98
CA SER A 5 -3.64 -16.30 0.95
C SER A 5 -3.29 -14.93 1.56
N CYS A 6 -2.41 -14.19 0.89
CA CYS A 6 -1.97 -12.87 1.32
C CYS A 6 -2.02 -11.91 0.14
N ILE A 7 -2.59 -10.73 0.36
CA ILE A 7 -2.70 -9.67 -0.63
C ILE A 7 -1.87 -8.49 -0.14
N MET A 8 -0.93 -8.03 -0.98
CA MET A 8 -0.14 -6.84 -0.70
C MET A 8 -0.80 -5.61 -1.30
N GLY A 9 -0.98 -4.58 -0.48
CA GLY A 9 -1.37 -3.25 -0.94
C GLY A 9 -0.19 -2.30 -0.84
N CYS A 10 -0.07 -1.40 -1.80
CA CYS A 10 1.06 -0.47 -1.82
C CYS A 10 0.64 0.93 -2.23
N ASP A 11 0.95 1.89 -1.38
CA ASP A 11 0.98 3.31 -1.69
C ASP A 11 2.45 3.65 -1.99
N PRO A 12 2.84 3.73 -3.27
CA PRO A 12 4.25 3.89 -3.63
C PRO A 12 4.72 5.32 -3.39
N GLY A 13 5.89 5.47 -2.85
CA GLY A 13 6.49 6.76 -2.53
C GLY A 13 7.30 6.62 -1.26
N ILE A 14 8.25 7.53 -1.05
CA ILE A 14 9.05 7.49 0.18
C ILE A 14 8.23 7.85 1.42
N GLY A 15 7.12 8.58 1.24
CA GLY A 15 6.15 8.84 2.31
C GLY A 15 4.97 7.89 2.31
N GLY A 16 5.00 6.85 1.48
CA GLY A 16 3.93 5.88 1.37
C GLY A 16 4.05 4.72 2.35
N ALA A 17 3.41 3.61 2.01
CA ALA A 17 3.31 2.47 2.90
C ALA A 17 3.06 1.18 2.12
N ILE A 18 3.28 0.07 2.80
CA ILE A 18 2.94 -1.28 2.32
C ILE A 18 2.02 -1.94 3.33
N SER A 19 1.18 -2.83 2.83
CA SER A 19 0.28 -3.60 3.68
C SER A 19 0.21 -5.06 3.21
N PHE A 20 -0.15 -5.93 4.14
CA PHE A 20 -0.35 -7.36 3.87
C PHE A 20 -1.65 -7.77 4.55
N PHE A 21 -2.62 -8.12 3.74
CA PHE A 21 -3.95 -8.49 4.17
C PHE A 21 -4.15 -9.99 3.97
N PHE A 22 -4.67 -10.65 4.99
CA PHE A 22 -4.96 -12.08 4.98
C PHE A 22 -6.47 -12.28 5.02
N PRO A 23 -7.10 -12.70 3.91
CA PRO A 23 -8.56 -12.87 3.88
C PRO A 23 -9.14 -13.77 4.96
N ASP A 24 -8.36 -14.73 5.46
CA ASP A 24 -8.81 -15.63 6.53
C ASP A 24 -8.87 -14.94 7.90
N ALA A 25 -8.29 -13.75 8.04
CA ALA A 25 -8.33 -12.95 9.25
C ALA A 25 -8.71 -11.50 8.91
N PRO A 26 -9.95 -11.25 8.47
CA PRO A 26 -10.35 -10.00 7.85
C PRO A 26 -10.41 -8.79 8.79
N ASP A 27 -10.34 -9.01 10.11
CA ASP A 27 -10.34 -7.95 11.11
C ASP A 27 -8.95 -7.35 11.37
N ARG A 28 -7.94 -7.83 10.68
CA ARG A 28 -6.55 -7.41 10.87
C ARG A 28 -5.80 -7.27 9.55
N VAL A 29 -4.79 -6.44 9.58
CA VAL A 29 -3.86 -6.21 8.47
C VAL A 29 -2.50 -5.87 9.06
N VAL A 30 -1.42 -6.22 8.37
CA VAL A 30 -0.10 -5.69 8.68
C VAL A 30 0.11 -4.47 7.79
N ALA A 31 0.37 -3.31 8.38
CA ALA A 31 0.62 -2.08 7.62
C ALA A 31 1.87 -1.39 8.16
N GLU A 32 2.77 -1.04 7.27
CA GLU A 32 4.10 -0.52 7.60
C GLU A 32 4.43 0.66 6.68
N ASP A 33 5.20 1.61 7.19
CA ASP A 33 5.75 2.67 6.36
C ASP A 33 6.66 2.07 5.28
N MET A 34 6.72 2.72 4.12
CA MET A 34 7.65 2.32 3.06
C MET A 34 9.08 2.29 3.63
N PRO A 35 9.83 1.19 3.46
CA PRO A 35 11.24 1.17 3.87
C PRO A 35 12.03 2.19 3.04
N VAL A 36 12.71 3.10 3.73
CA VAL A 36 13.45 4.20 3.10
C VAL A 36 14.83 4.31 3.71
N VAL A 37 15.84 4.49 2.86
CA VAL A 37 17.22 4.76 3.26
C VAL A 37 17.79 5.84 2.33
N ALA A 38 18.44 6.83 2.91
CA ALA A 38 19.05 7.95 2.18
C ALA A 38 18.08 8.62 1.17
N GLY A 39 16.81 8.79 1.56
CA GLY A 39 15.80 9.44 0.74
C GLY A 39 15.28 8.60 -0.43
N ARG A 40 15.56 7.31 -0.44
CA ARG A 40 15.15 6.38 -1.50
C ARG A 40 14.48 5.15 -0.90
N VAL A 41 13.68 4.46 -1.71
CA VAL A 41 13.16 3.16 -1.28
C VAL A 41 14.33 2.22 -0.99
N ASP A 42 14.32 1.62 0.20
CA ASP A 42 15.30 0.61 0.58
C ASP A 42 14.89 -0.71 -0.08
N ALA A 43 15.48 -0.98 -1.25
CA ALA A 43 15.11 -2.13 -2.07
C ALA A 43 15.37 -3.46 -1.36
N VAL A 44 16.46 -3.56 -0.60
CA VAL A 44 16.81 -4.80 0.10
C VAL A 44 15.79 -5.09 1.19
N THR A 45 15.48 -4.11 2.01
CA THR A 45 14.51 -4.27 3.11
C THR A 45 13.11 -4.55 2.55
N LEU A 46 12.70 -3.85 1.49
CA LEU A 46 11.40 -4.10 0.87
C LEU A 46 11.32 -5.53 0.30
N ALA A 47 12.34 -5.96 -0.42
CA ALA A 47 12.37 -7.30 -0.98
C ALA A 47 12.32 -8.38 0.11
N ASP A 48 13.09 -8.21 1.18
CA ASP A 48 13.10 -9.13 2.31
C ASP A 48 11.73 -9.22 2.96
N ARG A 49 11.07 -8.08 3.15
CA ARG A 49 9.75 -8.04 3.76
C ARG A 49 8.70 -8.76 2.90
N ILE A 50 8.74 -8.54 1.59
CA ILE A 50 7.85 -9.24 0.66
C ILE A 50 8.10 -10.74 0.70
N ARG A 51 9.36 -11.18 0.73
CA ARG A 51 9.70 -12.61 0.84
C ARG A 51 9.17 -13.23 2.13
N GLN A 52 9.24 -12.50 3.26
CA GLN A 52 8.71 -12.97 4.53
C GLN A 52 7.19 -13.17 4.49
N MET A 53 6.48 -12.24 3.88
CA MET A 53 5.02 -12.25 3.87
C MET A 53 4.42 -13.10 2.76
N GLN A 54 5.15 -13.36 1.70
CA GLN A 54 4.75 -14.22 0.57
C GLN A 54 3.38 -13.89 -0.01
N PRO A 55 3.13 -12.64 -0.43
CA PRO A 55 1.86 -12.30 -1.04
C PRO A 55 1.67 -13.05 -2.36
N SER A 56 0.44 -13.47 -2.63
CA SER A 56 0.08 -14.12 -3.89
C SER A 56 -0.20 -13.12 -4.99
N ILE A 57 -0.53 -11.88 -4.61
CA ILE A 57 -0.82 -10.78 -5.52
C ILE A 57 -0.48 -9.46 -4.83
N ALA A 58 -0.12 -8.47 -5.62
CA ALA A 58 0.11 -7.10 -5.14
C ALA A 58 -0.74 -6.12 -5.93
N ILE A 59 -1.24 -5.09 -5.24
CA ILE A 59 -1.96 -3.98 -5.86
C ILE A 59 -1.17 -2.70 -5.54
N ILE A 60 -0.78 -1.99 -6.59
CA ILE A 60 0.02 -0.78 -6.48
C ILE A 60 -0.85 0.41 -6.88
N GLU A 61 -0.95 1.41 -6.03
CA GLU A 61 -1.64 2.64 -6.40
C GLU A 61 -0.89 3.34 -7.53
N ASN A 62 -1.61 3.61 -8.61
CA ASN A 62 -1.06 4.26 -9.78
C ASN A 62 -1.42 5.74 -9.74
N VAL A 63 -0.46 6.56 -9.34
CA VAL A 63 -0.63 8.01 -9.24
C VAL A 63 0.18 8.67 -10.34
N HIS A 64 -0.44 9.63 -11.04
CA HIS A 64 0.23 10.44 -12.05
C HIS A 64 0.85 11.69 -11.43
N SER A 65 1.88 12.23 -12.09
CA SER A 65 2.41 13.54 -11.72
C SER A 65 1.34 14.62 -11.90
N MET A 66 1.29 15.57 -10.97
CA MET A 66 0.34 16.68 -11.04
C MET A 66 0.92 17.80 -11.92
N PRO A 67 0.07 18.55 -12.68
CA PRO A 67 0.55 19.57 -13.62
C PRO A 67 1.45 20.65 -13.01
N LYS A 68 1.29 20.94 -11.72
CA LYS A 68 2.09 21.96 -11.02
C LYS A 68 3.12 21.36 -10.06
N GLN A 69 3.33 20.06 -10.14
CA GLN A 69 4.33 19.39 -9.32
C GLN A 69 5.73 19.76 -9.80
N GLY A 70 6.65 20.07 -8.87
CA GLY A 70 8.02 20.40 -9.21
C GLY A 70 8.76 19.22 -9.85
N VAL A 71 9.77 19.53 -10.69
CA VAL A 71 10.56 18.53 -11.40
C VAL A 71 11.24 17.56 -10.43
N SER A 72 11.85 18.08 -9.35
CA SER A 72 12.52 17.26 -8.35
C SER A 72 11.56 16.31 -7.65
N SER A 73 10.37 16.79 -7.27
CA SER A 73 9.34 15.97 -6.62
C SER A 73 8.82 14.88 -7.56
N THR A 74 8.56 15.22 -8.81
CA THR A 74 8.12 14.27 -9.84
C THR A 74 9.17 13.19 -10.06
N PHE A 75 10.44 13.55 -10.14
CA PHE A 75 11.54 12.60 -10.33
C PHE A 75 11.66 11.64 -9.15
N LYS A 76 11.62 12.17 -7.93
CA LYS A 76 11.70 11.35 -6.71
C LYS A 76 10.54 10.37 -6.61
N PHE A 77 9.32 10.82 -6.94
CA PHE A 77 8.15 9.95 -6.95
C PHE A 77 8.31 8.86 -8.02
N GLY A 78 8.74 9.21 -9.22
CA GLY A 78 8.96 8.24 -10.30
C GLY A 78 10.01 7.19 -9.93
N MET A 79 11.09 7.61 -9.24
CA MET A 79 12.11 6.67 -8.75
C MET A 79 11.51 5.68 -7.75
N ALA A 80 10.73 6.16 -6.78
CA ALA A 80 10.11 5.31 -5.77
C ALA A 80 9.11 4.35 -6.40
N PHE A 81 8.26 4.84 -7.30
CA PHE A 81 7.27 4.03 -8.02
C PHE A 81 7.95 2.93 -8.82
N GLY A 82 8.99 3.28 -9.60
CA GLY A 82 9.73 2.32 -10.41
C GLY A 82 10.45 1.28 -9.56
N ALA A 83 11.02 1.68 -8.42
CA ALA A 83 11.68 0.75 -7.50
C ALA A 83 10.69 -0.29 -6.95
N VAL A 84 9.53 0.16 -6.48
CA VAL A 84 8.49 -0.73 -5.94
C VAL A 84 8.01 -1.70 -7.02
N GLN A 85 7.66 -1.20 -8.19
CA GLN A 85 7.20 -2.02 -9.30
C GLN A 85 8.27 -3.05 -9.72
N GLY A 86 9.51 -2.61 -9.85
CA GLY A 86 10.62 -3.46 -10.25
C GLY A 86 10.89 -4.56 -9.25
N ILE A 87 10.83 -4.27 -7.96
CA ILE A 87 11.06 -5.26 -6.90
C ILE A 87 9.95 -6.31 -6.91
N ILE A 88 8.69 -5.89 -6.95
CA ILE A 88 7.55 -6.80 -6.99
C ILE A 88 7.62 -7.70 -8.23
N GLY A 89 7.93 -7.12 -9.39
CA GLY A 89 8.08 -7.88 -10.63
C GLY A 89 9.25 -8.84 -10.59
N ALA A 90 10.40 -8.43 -10.06
CA ALA A 90 11.58 -9.29 -9.94
C ALA A 90 11.36 -10.48 -9.01
N LEU A 91 10.50 -10.32 -8.00
CA LEU A 91 10.10 -11.40 -7.10
C LEU A 91 8.98 -12.28 -7.69
N ALA A 92 8.62 -12.05 -8.94
CA ALA A 92 7.61 -12.81 -9.67
C ALA A 92 6.23 -12.82 -9.01
N ILE A 93 5.87 -11.71 -8.38
CA ILE A 93 4.55 -11.56 -7.77
C ILE A 93 3.61 -10.90 -8.79
N PRO A 94 2.51 -11.57 -9.17
CA PRO A 94 1.52 -10.93 -10.03
C PRO A 94 1.01 -9.64 -9.40
N HIS A 95 0.89 -8.59 -10.20
CA HIS A 95 0.46 -7.31 -9.66
C HIS A 95 -0.44 -6.56 -10.63
N HIS A 96 -1.31 -5.72 -10.06
CA HIS A 96 -2.21 -4.83 -10.76
C HIS A 96 -2.03 -3.41 -10.25
N PHE A 97 -2.45 -2.45 -11.06
CA PHE A 97 -2.47 -1.05 -10.68
C PHE A 97 -3.90 -0.60 -10.45
N VAL A 98 -4.10 0.30 -9.49
CA VAL A 98 -5.40 0.91 -9.22
C VAL A 98 -5.19 2.40 -9.02
N THR A 99 -6.07 3.22 -9.63
CA THR A 99 -6.01 4.67 -9.40
C THR A 99 -6.68 5.03 -8.07
N PRO A 100 -6.29 6.17 -7.46
CA PRO A 100 -6.95 6.64 -6.25
C PRO A 100 -8.47 6.80 -6.43
N GLN A 101 -8.91 7.29 -7.57
CA GLN A 101 -10.32 7.49 -7.86
C GLN A 101 -11.12 6.20 -7.76
N VAL A 102 -10.56 5.10 -8.27
CA VAL A 102 -11.25 3.81 -8.32
C VAL A 102 -11.42 3.21 -6.92
N TRP A 103 -10.34 3.08 -6.15
CA TRP A 103 -10.45 2.44 -4.84
C TRP A 103 -11.16 3.33 -3.82
N LYS A 104 -10.97 4.67 -3.89
CA LYS A 104 -11.68 5.60 -3.01
C LYS A 104 -13.17 5.61 -3.29
N LYS A 105 -13.57 5.55 -4.56
CA LYS A 105 -14.99 5.46 -4.93
C LYS A 105 -15.63 4.20 -4.37
N HIS A 106 -14.93 3.08 -4.44
CA HIS A 106 -15.43 1.81 -3.89
C HIS A 106 -15.79 1.93 -2.42
N PHE A 107 -14.96 2.61 -1.63
CA PHE A 107 -15.20 2.83 -0.21
C PHE A 107 -15.98 4.12 0.10
N ARG A 108 -16.43 4.86 -0.92
CA ARG A 108 -17.16 6.12 -0.76
C ARG A 108 -16.36 7.16 0.00
N LEU A 109 -15.07 7.24 -0.26
CA LEU A 109 -14.16 8.18 0.39
C LEU A 109 -13.97 9.42 -0.49
N SER A 110 -13.81 10.57 0.18
CA SER A 110 -13.38 11.81 -0.47
C SER A 110 -11.85 11.91 -0.51
N ALA A 111 -11.35 13.09 -0.92
CA ALA A 111 -9.91 13.38 -0.88
C ALA A 111 -9.37 13.57 0.54
N ASP A 112 -10.22 13.67 1.55
CA ASP A 112 -9.81 13.83 2.94
C ASP A 112 -9.16 12.54 3.46
N LYS A 113 -7.87 12.61 3.75
CA LYS A 113 -7.08 11.45 4.20
C LYS A 113 -7.51 10.92 5.57
N GLU A 114 -8.15 11.76 6.39
CA GLU A 114 -8.68 11.32 7.68
C GLU A 114 -9.85 10.35 7.54
N GLU A 115 -10.62 10.45 6.45
CA GLU A 115 -11.69 9.48 6.17
C GLU A 115 -11.12 8.08 5.93
N ALA A 116 -10.01 7.97 5.19
CA ALA A 116 -9.34 6.68 4.95
C ALA A 116 -8.82 6.10 6.26
N ARG A 117 -8.19 6.94 7.11
CA ARG A 117 -7.68 6.49 8.41
C ARG A 117 -8.82 6.01 9.33
N ALA A 118 -9.93 6.73 9.37
CA ALA A 118 -11.10 6.34 10.15
C ALA A 118 -11.68 5.00 9.66
N LEU A 119 -11.77 4.81 8.35
CA LEU A 119 -12.26 3.56 7.78
C LEU A 119 -11.33 2.39 8.10
N ALA A 120 -10.02 2.58 8.01
CA ALA A 120 -9.05 1.54 8.35
C ALA A 120 -9.18 1.11 9.83
N LEU A 121 -9.36 2.08 10.74
CA LEU A 121 -9.61 1.79 12.15
C LEU A 121 -10.89 0.96 12.35
N GLN A 122 -11.92 1.25 11.59
CA GLN A 122 -13.19 0.53 11.65
C GLN A 122 -13.08 -0.89 11.08
N ARG A 123 -12.40 -1.06 9.95
CA ARG A 123 -12.33 -2.34 9.25
C ARG A 123 -11.30 -3.30 9.84
N PHE A 124 -10.27 -2.78 10.51
CA PHE A 124 -9.18 -3.57 11.08
C PHE A 124 -9.04 -3.35 12.58
N PRO A 125 -10.08 -3.66 13.36
CA PRO A 125 -10.07 -3.36 14.81
C PRO A 125 -8.98 -4.12 15.57
N ALA A 126 -8.60 -5.32 15.13
CA ALA A 126 -7.58 -6.11 15.79
C ALA A 126 -6.17 -5.51 15.66
N THR A 127 -5.93 -4.68 14.67
CA THR A 127 -4.64 -4.05 14.42
C THR A 127 -4.72 -2.54 14.27
N GLY A 128 -5.67 -1.91 14.95
CA GLY A 128 -5.90 -0.47 14.89
C GLY A 128 -4.69 0.38 15.28
N PHE A 129 -3.74 -0.18 16.03
CA PHE A 129 -2.52 0.52 16.40
C PHE A 129 -1.68 0.95 15.19
N HIS A 130 -1.83 0.32 14.03
CA HIS A 130 -1.16 0.74 12.80
C HIS A 130 -1.64 2.12 12.32
N PHE A 131 -2.85 2.52 12.69
CA PHE A 131 -3.54 3.71 12.17
C PHE A 131 -3.85 4.75 13.25
N SER A 132 -3.23 4.64 14.41
CA SER A 132 -3.59 5.45 15.58
C SER A 132 -3.14 6.91 15.49
N ARG A 133 -2.12 7.19 14.66
CA ARG A 133 -1.56 8.53 14.54
C ARG A 133 -2.05 9.21 13.27
N LYS A 134 -2.18 10.53 13.31
CA LYS A 134 -2.57 11.31 12.14
C LYS A 134 -1.64 11.06 10.95
N ARG A 135 -0.35 10.85 11.19
CA ARG A 135 0.64 10.58 10.14
C ARG A 135 0.57 9.17 9.55
N ASP A 136 -0.30 8.30 10.09
CA ASP A 136 -0.44 6.93 9.61
C ASP A 136 -1.40 6.81 8.41
N GLN A 137 -1.69 7.91 7.74
CA GLN A 137 -2.59 7.95 6.58
C GLN A 137 -2.10 7.06 5.44
N GLY A 138 -0.79 7.04 5.17
CA GLY A 138 -0.22 6.17 4.15
C GLY A 138 -0.46 4.68 4.45
N ARG A 139 -0.31 4.28 5.72
CA ARG A 139 -0.62 2.92 6.15
C ARG A 139 -2.09 2.57 5.94
N ALA A 140 -2.98 3.52 6.26
CA ALA A 140 -4.41 3.33 6.06
C ALA A 140 -4.75 3.15 4.59
N GLU A 141 -4.18 3.98 3.72
CA GLU A 141 -4.40 3.87 2.28
C GLU A 141 -3.89 2.53 1.74
N ALA A 142 -2.67 2.13 2.11
CA ALA A 142 -2.13 0.83 1.67
C ALA A 142 -3.00 -0.34 2.13
N ALA A 143 -3.50 -0.30 3.37
CA ALA A 143 -4.38 -1.32 3.91
C ALA A 143 -5.71 -1.39 3.14
N LEU A 144 -6.30 -0.24 2.83
CA LEU A 144 -7.55 -0.18 2.07
C LEU A 144 -7.38 -0.61 0.63
N ILE A 145 -6.22 -0.35 0.02
CA ILE A 145 -5.91 -0.83 -1.33
C ILE A 145 -5.89 -2.37 -1.36
N ALA A 146 -5.28 -3.01 -0.37
CA ALA A 146 -5.30 -4.47 -0.28
C ALA A 146 -6.72 -5.01 -0.06
N LEU A 147 -7.50 -4.36 0.79
CA LEU A 147 -8.89 -4.72 1.04
C LEU A 147 -9.74 -4.53 -0.22
N PHE A 148 -9.55 -3.44 -0.96
CA PHE A 148 -10.20 -3.21 -2.24
C PHE A 148 -9.96 -4.39 -3.20
N ALA A 149 -8.72 -4.83 -3.32
CA ALA A 149 -8.40 -5.97 -4.17
C ALA A 149 -9.16 -7.22 -3.76
N HIS A 150 -9.22 -7.49 -2.46
CA HIS A 150 -9.97 -8.64 -1.94
C HIS A 150 -11.46 -8.57 -2.27
N GLU A 151 -12.05 -7.37 -2.19
CA GLU A 151 -13.50 -7.20 -2.40
C GLU A 151 -13.90 -7.17 -3.88
N VAL A 152 -12.99 -6.80 -4.78
CA VAL A 152 -13.32 -6.50 -6.19
C VAL A 152 -12.65 -7.47 -7.17
N LEU A 153 -11.47 -7.98 -6.87
CA LEU A 153 -10.72 -8.87 -7.77
C LEU A 153 -10.82 -10.39 -7.42
#